data_84816cb94188ec30f59f6878efa10868
#
_entry.id   84816cb94188ec30f59f6878efa10868
#
_cell.length_a   1.000
_cell.length_b   1.000
_cell.length_c   1.000
_cell.angle_alpha   90.00
_cell.angle_beta   90.00
_cell.angle_gamma   90.00
#
_symmetry.space_group_name_H-M   'P 1'
#
loop_
_entity.id
_entity.type
_entity.pdbx_description
1 polymer ?
#
loop_
_entity_poly.entity_id
_entity_poly.type
_entity_poly.pdbx_seq_one_letter_code
_entity_poly.pdbx_strand_id
1 'polypeptide(L)'
;MGVERFDRNKLYRSLVKVGEQDYRKVISQSCFEHAQGHGLSLVLYDVTTLYFEVQKEDTYRKPGMSKERRLEPQIIIGLLVDRNGFPLGLHSFEGNKAETKTILPVIEAFQTQHGLVKITIVADAAMLSAANLVALTKAGYTYVVGSRLHKVPYDIAEFQKTGILSDQQIIISHQEGYRVIYQYRAKRAALDLRNIEKQVAKANKVINGKVPAVKTKFLSIKSKNKQLNQKLIDKAHALAGVKGYVSNLNIPDEEVIAYYHQLFQVEAAFRMAKSDLKARPVYHRKRDAIEAHLTIVLAALAISRKIELQTNLSIKQFVKLLRPIRSAIVTINGNEVLAEPELPPSVLALLNKLNSGH
;
A
#
# COMPACT_ATOMS: atom_id res chain seq x y z
N MET A 1 1.65 4.85 33.92
CA MET A 1 3.07 5.27 33.83
C MET A 1 3.10 6.78 33.93
N GLY A 2 3.55 7.31 35.08
CA GLY A 2 3.73 8.74 35.27
C GLY A 2 5.02 9.22 34.59
N VAL A 3 4.89 10.03 33.54
CA VAL A 3 6.02 10.72 32.93
C VAL A 3 6.20 12.02 33.72
N GLU A 4 7.08 12.01 34.70
CA GLU A 4 7.27 13.15 35.63
C GLU A 4 7.78 14.44 34.96
N ARG A 5 8.56 14.37 33.93
CA ARG A 5 8.98 15.50 33.09
C ARG A 5 9.32 15.04 31.67
N PHE A 6 8.73 15.70 30.71
CA PHE A 6 9.02 15.51 29.30
C PHE A 6 10.32 16.24 28.94
N ASP A 7 11.41 15.47 28.76
CA ASP A 7 12.68 16.01 28.28
C ASP A 7 12.88 15.71 26.80
N ARG A 8 12.95 16.74 25.98
CA ARG A 8 13.17 16.64 24.54
C ARG A 8 14.45 15.87 24.21
N ASN A 9 15.50 16.01 25.00
CA ASN A 9 16.75 15.30 24.77
C ASN A 9 16.63 13.79 25.02
N LYS A 10 15.76 13.37 25.95
CA LYS A 10 15.45 11.96 26.19
C LYS A 10 14.79 11.35 24.94
N LEU A 11 13.91 12.08 24.25
CA LEU A 11 13.30 11.61 23.01
C LEU A 11 14.34 11.44 21.89
N TYR A 12 15.22 12.41 21.69
CA TYR A 12 16.28 12.27 20.67
C TYR A 12 17.22 11.10 20.98
N ARG A 13 17.59 10.89 22.23
CA ARG A 13 18.37 9.71 22.66
C ARG A 13 17.62 8.41 22.41
N SER A 14 16.30 8.36 22.60
CA SER A 14 15.49 7.20 22.30
C SER A 14 15.47 6.90 20.80
N LEU A 15 15.39 7.92 19.92
CA LEU A 15 15.49 7.73 18.47
C LEU A 15 16.84 7.12 18.06
N VAL A 16 17.93 7.55 18.67
CA VAL A 16 19.28 6.98 18.43
C VAL A 16 19.30 5.50 18.81
N LYS A 17 18.80 5.14 19.98
CA LYS A 17 18.72 3.74 20.45
C LYS A 17 17.90 2.85 19.51
N VAL A 18 16.82 3.36 18.92
CA VAL A 18 15.99 2.60 17.97
C VAL A 18 16.81 2.14 16.76
N GLY A 19 17.74 2.97 16.27
CA GLY A 19 18.66 2.62 15.20
C GLY A 19 19.78 1.68 15.64
N GLU A 20 20.48 2.03 16.73
CA GLU A 20 21.65 1.28 17.23
C GLU A 20 21.31 -0.16 17.66
N GLN A 21 20.12 -0.38 18.20
CA GLN A 21 19.66 -1.69 18.67
C GLN A 21 18.80 -2.44 17.65
N ASP A 22 18.74 -1.96 16.40
CA ASP A 22 17.99 -2.55 15.29
C ASP A 22 16.54 -2.97 15.67
N TYR A 23 15.83 -2.09 16.36
CA TYR A 23 14.45 -2.38 16.80
C TYR A 23 13.52 -2.72 15.65
N ARG A 24 13.81 -2.23 14.44
CA ARG A 24 13.01 -2.60 13.26
C ARG A 24 13.04 -4.10 12.98
N LYS A 25 14.20 -4.71 13.08
CA LYS A 25 14.37 -6.17 12.92
C LYS A 25 13.60 -6.94 13.99
N VAL A 26 13.72 -6.53 15.25
CA VAL A 26 13.00 -7.16 16.38
C VAL A 26 11.49 -7.04 16.21
N ILE A 27 10.99 -5.84 15.87
CA ILE A 27 9.56 -5.60 15.65
C ILE A 27 9.06 -6.44 14.45
N SER A 28 9.81 -6.45 13.34
CA SER A 28 9.44 -7.24 12.15
C SER A 28 9.42 -8.73 12.48
N GLN A 29 10.36 -9.23 13.28
CA GLN A 29 10.37 -10.62 13.74
C GLN A 29 9.12 -10.96 14.57
N SER A 30 8.79 -10.14 15.56
CA SER A 30 7.58 -10.33 16.39
C SER A 30 6.29 -10.24 15.58
N CYS A 31 6.25 -9.34 14.59
CA CYS A 31 5.11 -9.25 13.65
C CYS A 31 4.97 -10.50 12.79
N PHE A 32 6.10 -11.02 12.31
CA PHE A 32 6.13 -12.25 11.52
C PHE A 32 5.66 -13.47 12.34
N GLU A 33 6.17 -13.65 13.55
CA GLU A 33 5.78 -14.74 14.47
C GLU A 33 4.27 -14.68 14.75
N HIS A 34 3.74 -13.48 15.02
CA HIS A 34 2.31 -13.29 15.20
C HIS A 34 1.50 -13.73 13.96
N ALA A 35 1.89 -13.27 12.76
CA ALA A 35 1.21 -13.62 11.52
C ALA A 35 1.35 -15.12 11.17
N GLN A 36 2.52 -15.72 11.45
CA GLN A 36 2.77 -17.15 11.25
C GLN A 36 1.85 -18.01 12.12
N GLY A 37 1.65 -17.66 13.38
CA GLY A 37 0.70 -18.31 14.27
C GLY A 37 -0.77 -18.25 13.76
N HIS A 38 -1.07 -17.33 12.83
CA HIS A 38 -2.36 -17.18 12.18
C HIS A 38 -2.39 -17.70 10.73
N GLY A 39 -1.42 -18.52 10.31
CA GLY A 39 -1.38 -19.18 9.00
C GLY A 39 -0.96 -18.24 7.85
N LEU A 40 0.21 -17.63 7.99
CA LEU A 40 0.78 -16.77 6.95
C LEU A 40 1.07 -17.56 5.66
N SER A 41 0.31 -17.27 4.60
CA SER A 41 0.48 -17.87 3.26
C SER A 41 0.55 -16.82 2.16
N LEU A 42 0.09 -15.61 2.45
CA LEU A 42 -0.04 -14.51 1.51
C LEU A 42 0.62 -13.26 2.08
N VAL A 43 1.48 -12.63 1.28
CA VAL A 43 2.13 -11.36 1.61
C VAL A 43 1.77 -10.32 0.55
N LEU A 44 1.19 -9.23 1.00
CA LEU A 44 0.81 -8.10 0.16
C LEU A 44 1.89 -7.04 0.23
N TYR A 45 2.31 -6.54 -0.93
CA TYR A 45 3.32 -5.50 -1.04
C TYR A 45 2.82 -4.32 -1.84
N ASP A 46 2.99 -3.13 -1.31
CA ASP A 46 2.79 -1.87 -2.02
C ASP A 46 3.79 -0.82 -1.55
N VAL A 47 3.94 0.24 -2.34
CA VAL A 47 4.79 1.39 -2.00
C VAL A 47 3.99 2.67 -1.94
N THR A 48 4.47 3.57 -1.10
CA THR A 48 3.96 4.94 -1.05
C THR A 48 5.10 5.92 -0.89
N THR A 49 4.80 7.22 -1.06
CA THR A 49 5.75 8.30 -0.84
C THR A 49 5.43 9.04 0.45
N LEU A 50 6.50 9.41 1.18
CA LEU A 50 6.44 10.40 2.26
C LEU A 50 7.27 11.60 1.84
N TYR A 51 6.66 12.78 1.80
CA TYR A 51 7.32 14.03 1.46
C TYR A 51 7.79 14.77 2.72
N PHE A 52 8.76 15.65 2.51
CA PHE A 52 9.34 16.51 3.53
C PHE A 52 8.99 17.96 3.24
N GLU A 53 8.59 18.72 4.24
CA GLU A 53 8.33 20.16 4.10
C GLU A 53 9.64 20.96 4.10
N VAL A 54 10.57 20.59 3.20
CA VAL A 54 11.87 21.26 3.01
C VAL A 54 12.21 21.27 1.52
N GLN A 55 12.93 22.30 1.07
CA GLN A 55 13.32 22.41 -0.34
C GLN A 55 14.64 21.70 -0.64
N LYS A 56 15.50 21.49 0.37
CA LYS A 56 16.82 20.92 0.18
C LYS A 56 16.76 19.40 0.10
N GLU A 57 17.21 18.85 -1.04
CA GLU A 57 17.41 17.41 -1.25
C GLU A 57 18.77 16.92 -0.72
N ASP A 58 18.90 15.62 -0.58
CA ASP A 58 20.15 14.93 -0.28
C ASP A 58 20.22 13.58 -1.04
N THR A 59 21.14 12.70 -0.68
CA THR A 59 21.30 11.40 -1.34
C THR A 59 20.09 10.47 -1.14
N TYR A 60 19.27 10.69 -0.11
CA TYR A 60 18.14 9.87 0.28
C TYR A 60 16.79 10.55 0.01
N ARG A 61 16.64 11.81 0.44
CA ARG A 61 15.45 12.62 0.17
C ARG A 61 15.60 13.29 -1.19
N LYS A 62 14.88 12.80 -2.18
CA LYS A 62 14.97 13.28 -3.57
C LYS A 62 13.59 13.61 -4.13
N PRO A 63 13.48 14.61 -5.01
CA PRO A 63 12.30 14.76 -5.83
C PRO A 63 12.08 13.51 -6.69
N GLY A 64 10.83 13.11 -6.85
CA GLY A 64 10.49 11.92 -7.61
C GLY A 64 9.04 11.95 -8.10
N MET A 65 8.60 10.87 -8.72
CA MET A 65 7.21 10.75 -9.16
C MET A 65 6.31 10.59 -7.93
N SER A 66 5.76 11.72 -7.45
CA SER A 66 4.82 11.73 -6.33
C SER A 66 3.40 11.43 -6.81
N LYS A 67 2.73 10.48 -6.15
CA LYS A 67 1.28 10.25 -6.34
C LYS A 67 0.46 11.51 -6.01
N GLU A 68 0.99 12.39 -5.16
CA GLU A 68 0.36 13.66 -4.75
C GLU A 68 0.80 14.86 -5.62
N ARG A 69 1.62 14.65 -6.66
CA ARG A 69 2.15 15.68 -7.59
C ARG A 69 2.88 16.82 -6.88
N ARG A 70 3.61 16.49 -5.81
CA ARG A 70 4.43 17.44 -5.07
C ARG A 70 5.85 17.50 -5.65
N LEU A 71 6.47 18.67 -5.54
CA LEU A 71 7.84 18.93 -5.99
C LEU A 71 8.86 18.78 -4.86
N GLU A 72 8.39 18.76 -3.60
CA GLU A 72 9.25 18.62 -2.43
C GLU A 72 9.97 17.28 -2.41
N PRO A 73 11.16 17.21 -1.82
CA PRO A 73 11.89 15.98 -1.62
C PRO A 73 11.04 14.94 -0.85
N GLN A 74 11.12 13.71 -1.27
CA GLN A 74 10.37 12.58 -0.72
C GLN A 74 11.28 11.38 -0.50
N ILE A 75 10.78 10.38 0.21
CA ILE A 75 11.29 9.01 0.24
C ILE A 75 10.19 8.06 -0.20
N ILE A 76 10.58 6.90 -0.67
CA ILE A 76 9.65 5.81 -0.99
C ILE A 76 9.63 4.84 0.18
N ILE A 77 8.44 4.43 0.59
CA ILE A 77 8.21 3.45 1.65
C ILE A 77 7.54 2.22 1.04
N GLY A 78 8.20 1.07 1.17
CA GLY A 78 7.61 -0.24 0.88
C GLY A 78 7.09 -0.88 2.16
N LEU A 79 5.88 -1.39 2.13
CA LEU A 79 5.22 -2.05 3.26
C LEU A 79 4.81 -3.47 2.86
N LEU A 80 5.21 -4.45 3.67
CA LEU A 80 4.72 -5.81 3.63
C LEU A 80 3.64 -5.98 4.69
N VAL A 81 2.49 -6.55 4.30
CA VAL A 81 1.42 -6.92 5.23
C VAL A 81 0.90 -8.33 4.91
N ASP A 82 0.28 -8.98 5.88
CA ASP A 82 -0.45 -10.21 5.66
C ASP A 82 -1.80 -9.97 4.95
N ARG A 83 -2.55 -11.04 4.70
CA ARG A 83 -3.89 -11.01 4.10
C ARG A 83 -4.91 -10.13 4.86
N ASN A 84 -4.70 -9.90 6.14
CA ASN A 84 -5.57 -9.08 6.99
C ASN A 84 -5.07 -7.64 7.12
N GLY A 85 -3.98 -7.27 6.45
CA GLY A 85 -3.35 -5.97 6.54
C GLY A 85 -2.51 -5.77 7.81
N PHE A 86 -2.15 -6.85 8.51
CA PHE A 86 -1.23 -6.78 9.64
C PHE A 86 0.20 -6.59 9.12
N PRO A 87 0.97 -5.61 9.59
CA PRO A 87 2.27 -5.29 9.03
C PRO A 87 3.32 -6.37 9.40
N LEU A 88 4.13 -6.73 8.42
CA LEU A 88 5.22 -7.69 8.56
C LEU A 88 6.59 -7.04 8.48
N GLY A 89 6.71 -5.97 7.68
CA GLY A 89 7.96 -5.26 7.51
C GLY A 89 7.78 -3.95 6.75
N LEU A 90 8.68 -3.01 7.02
CA LEU A 90 8.70 -1.70 6.39
C LEU A 90 10.11 -1.40 5.90
N HIS A 91 10.22 -1.00 4.64
CA HIS A 91 11.48 -0.65 4.00
C HIS A 91 11.39 0.76 3.40
N SER A 92 12.51 1.44 3.33
CA SER A 92 12.57 2.79 2.78
C SER A 92 13.62 2.88 1.68
N PHE A 93 13.39 3.74 0.71
CA PHE A 93 14.23 3.93 -0.46
C PHE A 93 14.35 5.41 -0.81
N GLU A 94 15.36 5.72 -1.62
CA GLU A 94 15.56 7.06 -2.17
C GLU A 94 14.29 7.52 -2.92
N GLY A 95 13.96 8.80 -2.79
CA GLY A 95 12.70 9.37 -3.29
C GLY A 95 12.48 9.29 -4.80
N ASN A 96 13.55 9.10 -5.58
CA ASN A 96 13.51 8.94 -7.03
C ASN A 96 13.67 7.49 -7.52
N LYS A 97 13.72 6.51 -6.61
CA LYS A 97 13.85 5.10 -6.99
C LYS A 97 12.59 4.62 -7.71
N ALA A 98 12.75 3.87 -8.79
CA ALA A 98 11.61 3.30 -9.50
C ALA A 98 10.92 2.22 -8.64
N GLU A 99 9.59 2.22 -8.57
CA GLU A 99 8.79 1.24 -7.80
C GLU A 99 9.14 -0.21 -8.17
N THR A 100 9.42 -0.47 -9.46
CA THR A 100 9.84 -1.79 -9.95
C THR A 100 11.16 -2.29 -9.35
N LYS A 101 12.00 -1.39 -8.82
CA LYS A 101 13.29 -1.75 -8.21
C LYS A 101 13.20 -1.96 -6.69
N THR A 102 12.01 -1.85 -6.11
CA THR A 102 11.82 -1.96 -4.66
C THR A 102 11.38 -3.34 -4.21
N ILE A 103 10.62 -4.06 -5.03
CA ILE A 103 9.98 -5.32 -4.62
C ILE A 103 10.98 -6.45 -4.34
N LEU A 104 11.90 -6.74 -5.26
CA LEU A 104 12.84 -7.86 -5.10
C LEU A 104 13.72 -7.72 -3.86
N PRO A 105 14.41 -6.58 -3.61
CA PRO A 105 15.22 -6.42 -2.41
C PRO A 105 14.41 -6.59 -1.10
N VAL A 106 13.14 -6.17 -1.08
CA VAL A 106 12.28 -6.32 0.09
C VAL A 106 11.91 -7.77 0.34
N ILE A 107 11.53 -8.50 -0.70
CA ILE A 107 11.17 -9.91 -0.59
C ILE A 107 12.39 -10.77 -0.22
N GLU A 108 13.55 -10.51 -0.82
CA GLU A 108 14.80 -11.19 -0.50
C GLU A 108 15.23 -10.95 0.95
N ALA A 109 15.15 -9.70 1.42
CA ALA A 109 15.44 -9.35 2.82
C ALA A 109 14.47 -10.04 3.78
N PHE A 110 13.18 -10.07 3.46
CA PHE A 110 12.15 -10.73 4.24
C PHE A 110 12.39 -12.24 4.33
N GLN A 111 12.69 -12.88 3.20
CA GLN A 111 13.03 -14.31 3.16
C GLN A 111 14.30 -14.62 3.95
N THR A 112 15.34 -13.82 3.77
CA THR A 112 16.61 -14.00 4.49
C THR A 112 16.43 -13.91 6.00
N GLN A 113 15.57 -12.98 6.43
CA GLN A 113 15.31 -12.76 7.86
C GLN A 113 14.46 -13.89 8.47
N HIS A 114 13.48 -14.42 7.75
CA HIS A 114 12.46 -15.33 8.30
C HIS A 114 12.55 -16.77 7.79
N GLY A 115 13.46 -17.08 6.86
CA GLY A 115 13.68 -18.46 6.36
C GLY A 115 12.50 -19.07 5.60
N LEU A 116 11.62 -18.26 5.04
CA LEU A 116 10.41 -18.72 4.37
C LEU A 116 10.70 -19.28 2.98
N VAL A 117 10.23 -20.49 2.74
CA VAL A 117 10.40 -21.19 1.45
C VAL A 117 9.19 -21.01 0.51
N LYS A 118 7.99 -20.77 1.04
CA LYS A 118 6.76 -20.69 0.23
C LYS A 118 5.81 -19.57 0.71
N ILE A 119 5.89 -18.43 0.07
CA ILE A 119 4.89 -17.36 0.21
C ILE A 119 4.36 -16.96 -1.18
N THR A 120 3.10 -16.57 -1.23
CA THR A 120 2.52 -15.91 -2.40
C THR A 120 2.62 -14.41 -2.24
N ILE A 121 3.25 -13.77 -3.21
CA ILE A 121 3.44 -12.31 -3.24
C ILE A 121 2.32 -11.69 -4.07
N VAL A 122 1.62 -10.72 -3.50
CA VAL A 122 0.61 -9.94 -4.22
C VAL A 122 1.07 -8.49 -4.32
N ALA A 123 1.10 -7.95 -5.54
CA ALA A 123 1.55 -6.58 -5.78
C ALA A 123 0.81 -5.91 -6.94
N ASP A 124 0.86 -4.56 -7.00
CA ASP A 124 0.23 -3.82 -8.09
C ASP A 124 1.05 -3.91 -9.40
N ALA A 125 0.37 -3.70 -10.51
CA ALA A 125 0.94 -3.68 -11.86
C ALA A 125 2.09 -2.66 -12.04
N ALA A 126 2.14 -1.61 -11.22
CA ALA A 126 3.22 -0.63 -11.26
C ALA A 126 4.58 -1.19 -10.83
N MET A 127 4.57 -2.23 -9.99
CA MET A 127 5.79 -2.80 -9.38
C MET A 127 6.45 -3.88 -10.21
N LEU A 128 5.82 -4.32 -11.32
CA LEU A 128 6.29 -5.45 -12.08
C LEU A 128 6.73 -5.10 -13.48
N SER A 129 7.97 -5.48 -13.74
CA SER A 129 8.53 -5.66 -15.06
C SER A 129 8.58 -7.17 -15.40
N ALA A 130 8.68 -7.51 -16.68
CA ALA A 130 8.90 -8.91 -17.09
C ALA A 130 10.14 -9.51 -16.39
N ALA A 131 11.19 -8.71 -16.19
CA ALA A 131 12.40 -9.13 -15.48
C ALA A 131 12.13 -9.50 -14.01
N ASN A 132 11.25 -8.74 -13.32
CA ASN A 132 10.87 -9.05 -11.93
C ASN A 132 10.08 -10.38 -11.86
N LEU A 133 9.17 -10.65 -12.80
CA LEU A 133 8.42 -11.91 -12.84
C LEU A 133 9.38 -13.09 -13.02
N VAL A 134 10.33 -12.98 -13.96
CA VAL A 134 11.37 -14.03 -14.16
C VAL A 134 12.20 -14.22 -12.90
N ALA A 135 12.61 -13.14 -12.23
CA ALA A 135 13.41 -13.23 -11.00
C ALA A 135 12.62 -13.90 -9.87
N LEU A 136 11.35 -13.53 -9.66
CA LEU A 136 10.47 -14.16 -8.66
C LEU A 136 10.28 -15.65 -8.95
N THR A 137 10.02 -16.02 -10.21
CA THR A 137 9.87 -17.43 -10.62
C THR A 137 11.14 -18.23 -10.38
N LYS A 138 12.32 -17.69 -10.77
CA LYS A 138 13.61 -18.34 -10.54
C LYS A 138 13.93 -18.51 -9.05
N ALA A 139 13.51 -17.59 -8.22
CA ALA A 139 13.66 -17.66 -6.77
C ALA A 139 12.62 -18.58 -6.09
N GLY A 140 11.74 -19.21 -6.87
CA GLY A 140 10.73 -20.15 -6.36
C GLY A 140 9.49 -19.50 -5.73
N TYR A 141 9.28 -18.18 -5.93
CA TYR A 141 8.10 -17.50 -5.41
C TYR A 141 6.87 -17.70 -6.29
N THR A 142 5.75 -17.84 -5.63
CA THR A 142 4.44 -17.68 -6.27
C THR A 142 3.96 -16.24 -6.17
N TYR A 143 3.19 -15.79 -7.17
CA TYR A 143 2.76 -14.41 -7.21
C TYR A 143 1.39 -14.21 -7.87
N VAL A 144 0.74 -13.12 -7.48
CA VAL A 144 -0.44 -12.55 -8.14
C VAL A 144 -0.21 -11.05 -8.34
N VAL A 145 -0.30 -10.59 -9.58
CA VAL A 145 0.05 -9.23 -9.92
C VAL A 145 -0.89 -8.64 -10.94
N GLY A 146 -1.16 -7.35 -10.85
CA GLY A 146 -1.93 -6.65 -11.87
C GLY A 146 -1.22 -6.64 -13.22
N SER A 147 -1.95 -6.90 -14.31
CA SER A 147 -1.45 -6.78 -15.66
C SER A 147 -1.65 -5.37 -16.22
N ARG A 148 -0.60 -4.81 -16.86
CA ARG A 148 -0.72 -3.57 -17.64
C ARG A 148 -1.16 -3.88 -19.07
N LEU A 149 -2.36 -3.47 -19.44
CA LEU A 149 -2.90 -3.68 -20.78
C LEU A 149 -2.41 -2.58 -21.74
N HIS A 150 -1.19 -2.75 -22.26
CA HIS A 150 -0.62 -1.80 -23.24
C HIS A 150 -1.21 -1.96 -24.64
N LYS A 151 -1.72 -3.13 -24.98
CA LYS A 151 -2.46 -3.46 -26.23
C LYS A 151 -3.65 -4.34 -25.88
N VAL A 152 -4.60 -4.49 -26.77
CA VAL A 152 -5.67 -5.46 -26.60
C VAL A 152 -5.05 -6.85 -26.71
N PRO A 153 -5.19 -7.72 -25.68
CA PRO A 153 -4.69 -9.09 -25.75
C PRO A 153 -5.38 -9.88 -26.86
N TYR A 154 -4.67 -10.82 -27.46
CA TYR A 154 -5.19 -11.65 -28.56
C TYR A 154 -6.49 -12.36 -28.15
N ASP A 155 -6.49 -13.04 -27.01
CA ASP A 155 -7.63 -13.81 -26.54
C ASP A 155 -8.90 -12.94 -26.31
N ILE A 156 -8.72 -11.71 -25.84
CA ILE A 156 -9.82 -10.74 -25.72
C ILE A 156 -10.32 -10.32 -27.10
N ALA A 157 -9.40 -10.02 -28.02
CA ALA A 157 -9.75 -9.59 -29.36
C ALA A 157 -10.48 -10.70 -30.13
N GLU A 158 -10.05 -11.96 -30.00
CA GLU A 158 -10.73 -13.11 -30.59
C GLU A 158 -12.13 -13.31 -30.00
N PHE A 159 -12.25 -13.25 -28.67
CA PHE A 159 -13.57 -13.35 -28.02
C PHE A 159 -14.53 -12.25 -28.48
N GLN A 160 -14.04 -11.01 -28.61
CA GLN A 160 -14.87 -9.87 -29.05
C GLN A 160 -15.34 -9.95 -30.53
N LYS A 161 -14.76 -10.83 -31.36
CA LYS A 161 -15.25 -11.08 -32.73
C LYS A 161 -16.53 -11.90 -32.74
N THR A 162 -16.72 -12.78 -31.78
CA THR A 162 -17.80 -13.78 -31.78
C THR A 162 -18.78 -13.61 -30.63
N GLY A 163 -18.44 -12.79 -29.61
CA GLY A 163 -19.23 -12.62 -28.40
C GLY A 163 -19.14 -11.24 -27.79
N ILE A 164 -20.06 -10.97 -26.87
CA ILE A 164 -20.10 -9.77 -26.04
C ILE A 164 -19.67 -10.17 -24.62
N LEU A 165 -18.74 -9.40 -24.04
CA LEU A 165 -18.29 -9.62 -22.67
C LEU A 165 -19.44 -9.42 -21.67
N SER A 166 -19.74 -10.45 -20.90
CA SER A 166 -20.73 -10.42 -19.82
C SER A 166 -20.08 -10.07 -18.48
N ASP A 167 -20.88 -9.58 -17.53
CA ASP A 167 -20.32 -9.22 -16.22
C ASP A 167 -19.70 -10.44 -15.53
N GLN A 168 -18.52 -10.23 -14.95
CA GLN A 168 -17.64 -11.25 -14.35
C GLN A 168 -17.02 -12.27 -15.32
N GLN A 169 -17.21 -12.10 -16.62
CA GLN A 169 -16.56 -12.94 -17.63
C GLN A 169 -15.04 -13.00 -17.40
N ILE A 170 -14.51 -14.24 -17.39
CA ILE A 170 -13.08 -14.51 -17.31
C ILE A 170 -12.60 -15.04 -18.66
N ILE A 171 -11.46 -14.54 -19.13
CA ILE A 171 -10.72 -15.00 -20.30
C ILE A 171 -9.29 -15.26 -19.85
N ILE A 172 -8.72 -16.40 -20.22
CA ILE A 172 -7.39 -16.82 -19.78
C ILE A 172 -6.46 -16.84 -20.98
N SER A 173 -5.25 -16.30 -20.78
CA SER A 173 -4.13 -16.41 -21.71
C SER A 173 -3.01 -17.17 -21.04
N HIS A 174 -2.67 -18.34 -21.56
CA HIS A 174 -1.59 -19.15 -21.06
C HIS A 174 -0.25 -18.69 -21.65
N GLN A 175 0.75 -18.58 -20.80
CA GLN A 175 2.13 -18.25 -21.14
C GLN A 175 3.05 -19.29 -20.53
N GLU A 176 4.30 -19.34 -20.96
CA GLU A 176 5.29 -20.24 -20.37
C GLU A 176 5.57 -19.87 -18.90
N GLY A 177 5.20 -20.76 -17.97
CA GLY A 177 5.44 -20.60 -16.54
C GLY A 177 4.45 -19.71 -15.79
N TYR A 178 3.47 -19.09 -16.46
CA TYR A 178 2.42 -18.30 -15.82
C TYR A 178 1.18 -18.17 -16.70
N ARG A 179 0.09 -17.68 -16.13
CA ARG A 179 -1.11 -17.32 -16.91
C ARG A 179 -1.52 -15.87 -16.65
N VAL A 180 -2.22 -15.29 -17.62
CA VAL A 180 -2.85 -13.98 -17.52
C VAL A 180 -4.35 -14.17 -17.51
N ILE A 181 -4.99 -13.75 -16.44
CA ILE A 181 -6.43 -13.85 -16.23
C ILE A 181 -7.01 -12.47 -16.50
N TYR A 182 -7.92 -12.35 -17.46
CA TYR A 182 -8.64 -11.12 -17.75
C TYR A 182 -10.07 -11.23 -17.24
N GLN A 183 -10.48 -10.29 -16.39
CA GLN A 183 -11.86 -10.22 -15.92
C GLN A 183 -12.53 -8.96 -16.44
N TYR A 184 -13.72 -9.12 -17.03
CA TYR A 184 -14.59 -8.03 -17.38
C TYR A 184 -15.57 -7.72 -16.23
N ARG A 185 -15.79 -6.44 -15.95
CA ARG A 185 -16.74 -5.95 -14.97
C ARG A 185 -17.59 -4.83 -15.57
N ALA A 186 -18.90 -5.06 -15.68
CA ALA A 186 -19.84 -4.12 -16.30
C ALA A 186 -19.86 -2.74 -15.62
N LYS A 187 -19.83 -2.69 -14.28
CA LYS A 187 -19.74 -1.43 -13.54
C LYS A 187 -18.46 -0.64 -13.87
N ARG A 188 -17.34 -1.34 -14.04
CA ARG A 188 -16.08 -0.73 -14.45
C ARG A 188 -16.15 -0.24 -15.90
N ALA A 189 -16.71 -1.04 -16.79
CA ALA A 189 -16.90 -0.66 -18.20
C ALA A 189 -17.69 0.64 -18.33
N ALA A 190 -18.80 0.77 -17.62
CA ALA A 190 -19.61 1.99 -17.61
C ALA A 190 -18.82 3.22 -17.13
N LEU A 191 -17.95 3.05 -16.12
CA LEU A 191 -17.08 4.13 -15.64
C LEU A 191 -15.99 4.47 -16.66
N ASP A 192 -15.33 3.45 -17.23
CA ASP A 192 -14.26 3.61 -18.22
C ASP A 192 -14.79 4.31 -19.49
N LEU A 193 -15.94 3.90 -20.01
CA LEU A 193 -16.59 4.50 -21.17
C LEU A 193 -16.91 5.99 -20.92
N ARG A 194 -17.52 6.30 -19.77
CA ARG A 194 -17.81 7.68 -19.37
C ARG A 194 -16.54 8.53 -19.27
N ASN A 195 -15.43 7.95 -18.79
CA ASN A 195 -14.14 8.63 -18.74
C ASN A 195 -13.51 8.83 -20.12
N ILE A 196 -13.68 7.86 -21.04
CA ILE A 196 -13.24 7.96 -22.44
C ILE A 196 -13.96 9.12 -23.11
N GLU A 197 -15.30 9.17 -23.02
CA GLU A 197 -16.13 10.25 -23.58
C GLU A 197 -15.71 11.64 -23.08
N LYS A 198 -15.51 11.79 -21.75
CA LYS A 198 -15.03 13.05 -21.15
C LYS A 198 -13.66 13.48 -21.72
N GLN A 199 -12.75 12.52 -21.92
CA GLN A 199 -11.42 12.82 -22.44
C GLN A 199 -11.44 13.11 -23.95
N VAL A 200 -12.29 12.45 -24.73
CA VAL A 200 -12.53 12.73 -26.15
C VAL A 200 -13.12 14.14 -26.29
N ALA A 201 -14.15 14.47 -25.49
CA ALA A 201 -14.74 15.82 -25.48
C ALA A 201 -13.70 16.91 -25.14
N LYS A 202 -12.80 16.63 -24.19
CA LYS A 202 -11.69 17.55 -23.85
C LYS A 202 -10.71 17.71 -25.03
N ALA A 203 -10.36 16.62 -25.72
CA ALA A 203 -9.49 16.68 -26.90
C ALA A 203 -10.14 17.49 -28.04
N ASN A 204 -11.44 17.32 -28.28
CA ASN A 204 -12.19 18.10 -29.26
C ASN A 204 -12.22 19.61 -28.95
N LYS A 205 -12.33 20.00 -27.67
CA LYS A 205 -12.22 21.43 -27.28
C LYS A 205 -10.87 22.04 -27.66
N VAL A 206 -9.78 21.26 -27.54
CA VAL A 206 -8.43 21.70 -27.94
C VAL A 206 -8.29 21.75 -29.48
N ILE A 207 -8.87 20.80 -30.20
CA ILE A 207 -8.87 20.78 -31.66
C ILE A 207 -9.60 22.00 -32.21
N ASN A 208 -10.78 22.31 -31.65
CA ASN A 208 -11.64 23.42 -32.06
C ASN A 208 -11.16 24.79 -31.54
N GLY A 209 -9.98 24.86 -30.89
CA GLY A 209 -9.43 26.13 -30.38
C GLY A 209 -10.16 26.74 -29.19
N LYS A 210 -11.14 26.03 -28.59
CA LYS A 210 -11.93 26.54 -27.45
C LYS A 210 -11.12 26.60 -26.14
N VAL A 211 -10.01 25.89 -26.04
CA VAL A 211 -9.06 25.90 -24.91
C VAL A 211 -7.63 25.82 -25.41
N PRO A 212 -6.65 26.35 -24.66
CA PRO A 212 -5.23 26.26 -25.02
C PRO A 212 -4.79 24.79 -25.26
N ALA A 213 -3.72 24.62 -26.05
CA ALA A 213 -3.16 23.31 -26.38
C ALA A 213 -2.55 22.65 -25.13
N VAL A 214 -3.37 21.87 -24.40
CA VAL A 214 -2.94 21.06 -23.29
C VAL A 214 -2.85 19.60 -23.75
N LYS A 215 -1.77 18.91 -23.34
CA LYS A 215 -1.60 17.49 -23.63
C LYS A 215 -2.78 16.69 -23.06
N THR A 216 -3.60 16.11 -23.92
CA THR A 216 -4.73 15.23 -23.56
C THR A 216 -4.50 13.83 -24.10
N LYS A 217 -5.08 12.82 -23.44
CA LYS A 217 -4.80 11.40 -23.71
C LYS A 217 -5.09 10.99 -25.17
N PHE A 218 -6.13 11.54 -25.79
CA PHE A 218 -6.59 11.15 -27.11
C PHE A 218 -6.27 12.19 -28.20
N LEU A 219 -5.45 13.19 -27.88
CA LEU A 219 -5.00 14.19 -28.84
C LEU A 219 -3.68 13.75 -29.48
N SER A 220 -3.65 13.71 -30.80
CA SER A 220 -2.44 13.59 -31.60
C SER A 220 -2.09 14.96 -32.18
N ILE A 221 -0.85 15.40 -31.94
CA ILE A 221 -0.32 16.64 -32.52
C ILE A 221 0.83 16.23 -33.43
N LYS A 222 0.63 16.36 -34.75
CA LYS A 222 1.68 16.17 -35.75
C LYS A 222 1.89 17.52 -36.44
N SER A 223 3.06 18.12 -36.21
CA SER A 223 3.38 19.49 -36.69
C SER A 223 2.33 20.50 -36.18
N LYS A 224 1.60 21.17 -37.04
CA LYS A 224 0.53 22.12 -36.71
C LYS A 224 -0.87 21.47 -36.67
N ASN A 225 -0.97 20.19 -37.07
CA ASN A 225 -2.28 19.51 -37.21
C ASN A 225 -2.66 18.81 -35.89
N LYS A 226 -3.80 19.18 -35.33
CA LYS A 226 -4.39 18.58 -34.12
C LYS A 226 -5.54 17.67 -34.55
N GLN A 227 -5.46 16.38 -34.20
CA GLN A 227 -6.54 15.44 -34.53
C GLN A 227 -6.72 14.42 -33.42
N LEU A 228 -7.86 13.75 -33.38
CA LEU A 228 -8.11 12.64 -32.48
C LEU A 228 -7.22 11.44 -32.86
N ASN A 229 -6.66 10.79 -31.85
CA ASN A 229 -5.98 9.52 -32.00
C ASN A 229 -6.99 8.38 -31.96
N GLN A 230 -7.63 8.08 -33.12
CA GLN A 230 -8.68 7.08 -33.22
C GLN A 230 -8.21 5.71 -32.75
N LYS A 231 -7.02 5.25 -33.14
CA LYS A 231 -6.44 3.97 -32.70
C LYS A 231 -6.36 3.83 -31.18
N LEU A 232 -6.07 4.93 -30.49
CA LEU A 232 -6.00 4.93 -29.02
C LEU A 232 -7.40 4.95 -28.38
N ILE A 233 -8.36 5.58 -29.04
CA ILE A 233 -9.78 5.58 -28.63
C ILE A 233 -10.36 4.18 -28.79
N ASP A 234 -10.21 3.55 -29.96
CA ASP A 234 -10.71 2.20 -30.25
C ASP A 234 -10.13 1.18 -29.27
N LYS A 235 -8.82 1.25 -29.02
CA LYS A 235 -8.16 0.44 -27.99
C LYS A 235 -8.77 0.67 -26.61
N ALA A 236 -9.03 1.90 -26.22
CA ALA A 236 -9.59 2.21 -24.91
C ALA A 236 -11.02 1.66 -24.78
N HIS A 237 -11.84 1.71 -25.84
CA HIS A 237 -13.16 1.09 -25.89
C HIS A 237 -13.08 -0.44 -25.78
N ALA A 238 -12.19 -1.09 -26.54
CA ALA A 238 -12.00 -2.53 -26.50
C ALA A 238 -11.56 -3.06 -25.12
N LEU A 239 -10.87 -2.25 -24.35
CA LEU A 239 -10.39 -2.58 -23.00
C LEU A 239 -11.29 -2.06 -21.87
N ALA A 240 -12.38 -1.35 -22.18
CA ALA A 240 -13.29 -0.83 -21.17
C ALA A 240 -13.87 -1.97 -20.31
N GLY A 241 -13.76 -1.86 -18.99
CA GLY A 241 -14.21 -2.87 -18.04
C GLY A 241 -13.27 -4.05 -17.81
N VAL A 242 -12.21 -4.20 -18.63
CA VAL A 242 -11.28 -5.31 -18.53
C VAL A 242 -10.14 -4.99 -17.56
N LYS A 243 -9.85 -5.93 -16.64
CA LYS A 243 -8.68 -5.92 -15.78
C LYS A 243 -7.93 -7.23 -15.92
N GLY A 244 -6.61 -7.18 -16.02
CA GLY A 244 -5.77 -8.35 -16.13
C GLY A 244 -5.00 -8.63 -14.83
N TYR A 245 -4.75 -9.91 -14.56
CA TYR A 245 -3.98 -10.42 -13.43
C TYR A 245 -3.00 -11.46 -13.97
N VAL A 246 -1.76 -11.40 -13.50
CA VAL A 246 -0.70 -12.36 -13.85
C VAL A 246 -0.42 -13.24 -12.65
N SER A 247 -0.38 -14.56 -12.84
CA SER A 247 -0.09 -15.49 -11.76
C SER A 247 0.57 -16.76 -12.26
N ASN A 248 1.49 -17.31 -11.45
CA ASN A 248 2.06 -18.65 -11.61
C ASN A 248 1.47 -19.67 -10.61
N LEU A 249 0.43 -19.28 -9.87
CA LEU A 249 -0.29 -20.16 -8.95
C LEU A 249 -1.14 -21.18 -9.72
N ASN A 250 -1.19 -22.40 -9.24
CA ASN A 250 -2.11 -23.43 -9.72
C ASN A 250 -3.33 -23.54 -8.78
N ILE A 251 -4.16 -22.52 -8.77
CA ILE A 251 -5.41 -22.41 -8.01
C ILE A 251 -6.51 -21.89 -8.95
N PRO A 252 -7.82 -21.97 -8.59
CA PRO A 252 -8.90 -21.38 -9.39
C PRO A 252 -8.67 -19.89 -9.70
N ASP A 253 -9.13 -19.46 -10.88
CA ASP A 253 -8.90 -18.08 -11.35
C ASP A 253 -9.62 -17.05 -10.49
N GLU A 254 -10.78 -17.41 -9.94
CA GLU A 254 -11.53 -16.58 -9.00
C GLU A 254 -10.74 -16.34 -7.69
N GLU A 255 -9.99 -17.34 -7.23
CA GLU A 255 -9.12 -17.19 -6.05
C GLU A 255 -7.93 -16.29 -6.35
N VAL A 256 -7.32 -16.39 -7.54
CA VAL A 256 -6.27 -15.47 -7.98
C VAL A 256 -6.78 -14.02 -7.97
N ILE A 257 -7.99 -13.80 -8.49
CA ILE A 257 -8.63 -12.49 -8.49
C ILE A 257 -8.91 -12.03 -7.05
N ALA A 258 -9.41 -12.93 -6.19
CA ALA A 258 -9.66 -12.62 -4.78
C ALA A 258 -8.37 -12.25 -4.04
N TYR A 259 -7.25 -12.95 -4.28
CA TYR A 259 -5.95 -12.59 -3.71
C TYR A 259 -5.50 -11.21 -4.14
N TYR A 260 -5.64 -10.87 -5.42
CA TYR A 260 -5.31 -9.51 -5.88
C TYR A 260 -6.16 -8.45 -5.20
N HIS A 261 -7.43 -8.73 -4.98
CA HIS A 261 -8.32 -7.78 -4.30
C HIS A 261 -7.92 -7.51 -2.85
N GLN A 262 -7.13 -8.39 -2.21
CA GLN A 262 -6.59 -8.13 -0.87
C GLN A 262 -5.62 -6.94 -0.82
N LEU A 263 -5.09 -6.46 -1.95
CA LEU A 263 -4.20 -5.29 -1.98
C LEU A 263 -4.79 -4.03 -1.33
N PHE A 264 -6.12 -3.91 -1.23
CA PHE A 264 -6.71 -2.81 -0.48
C PHE A 264 -6.29 -2.78 1.00
N GLN A 265 -5.87 -3.90 1.57
CA GLN A 265 -5.39 -3.99 2.95
C GLN A 265 -4.08 -3.21 3.15
N VAL A 266 -3.13 -3.32 2.22
CA VAL A 266 -1.90 -2.53 2.32
C VAL A 266 -2.16 -1.04 2.08
N GLU A 267 -3.10 -0.70 1.20
CA GLU A 267 -3.55 0.69 1.01
C GLU A 267 -4.21 1.24 2.29
N ALA A 268 -5.03 0.42 2.97
CA ALA A 268 -5.66 0.78 4.25
C ALA A 268 -4.60 0.97 5.35
N ALA A 269 -3.57 0.11 5.41
CA ALA A 269 -2.45 0.23 6.33
C ALA A 269 -1.67 1.53 6.10
N PHE A 270 -1.37 1.89 4.84
CA PHE A 270 -0.76 3.19 4.52
C PHE A 270 -1.64 4.39 4.90
N ARG A 271 -2.94 4.27 4.70
CA ARG A 271 -3.89 5.34 5.10
C ARG A 271 -3.87 5.53 6.61
N MET A 272 -3.92 4.45 7.40
CA MET A 272 -3.79 4.48 8.84
C MET A 272 -2.46 5.13 9.27
N ALA A 273 -1.34 4.68 8.72
CA ALA A 273 -0.02 5.23 9.02
C ALA A 273 0.03 6.75 8.76
N LYS A 274 -0.45 7.20 7.59
CA LYS A 274 -0.40 8.62 7.20
C LYS A 274 -1.37 9.52 7.95
N SER A 275 -2.58 9.03 8.23
CA SER A 275 -3.69 9.83 8.75
C SER A 275 -3.86 9.69 10.25
N ASP A 276 -4.02 8.47 10.74
CA ASP A 276 -4.34 8.19 12.14
C ASP A 276 -3.09 8.23 13.03
N LEU A 277 -1.99 7.63 12.55
CA LEU A 277 -0.71 7.61 13.26
C LEU A 277 0.18 8.82 12.94
N LYS A 278 -0.24 9.67 12.01
CA LYS A 278 0.48 10.91 11.64
C LYS A 278 1.95 10.66 11.28
N ALA A 279 2.24 9.60 10.52
CA ALA A 279 3.59 9.33 10.02
C ALA A 279 4.16 10.46 9.16
N ARG A 280 3.33 11.40 8.76
CA ARG A 280 3.68 12.62 8.02
C ARG A 280 2.99 13.86 8.62
N PRO A 281 3.57 15.08 8.50
CA PRO A 281 4.87 15.36 7.86
C PRO A 281 6.04 14.83 8.67
N VAL A 282 7.14 14.46 7.97
CA VAL A 282 8.38 14.01 8.61
C VAL A 282 9.28 15.20 8.87
N TYR A 283 9.56 15.49 10.14
CA TYR A 283 10.37 16.65 10.54
C TYR A 283 11.87 16.32 10.68
N HIS A 284 12.23 15.04 10.65
CA HIS A 284 13.62 14.61 10.75
C HIS A 284 14.39 14.89 9.45
N ARG A 285 15.67 15.28 9.62
CA ARG A 285 16.54 15.61 8.47
C ARG A 285 17.61 14.55 8.22
N LYS A 286 18.12 13.90 9.27
CA LYS A 286 19.13 12.83 9.16
C LYS A 286 18.45 11.50 8.82
N ARG A 287 19.09 10.71 7.97
CA ARG A 287 18.59 9.39 7.56
C ARG A 287 18.27 8.50 8.76
N ASP A 288 19.20 8.39 9.72
CA ASP A 288 19.01 7.52 10.88
C ASP A 288 17.79 7.92 11.73
N ALA A 289 17.55 9.22 11.90
CA ALA A 289 16.36 9.71 12.59
C ALA A 289 15.07 9.47 11.81
N ILE A 290 15.12 9.52 10.46
CA ILE A 290 14.00 9.15 9.59
C ILE A 290 13.71 7.64 9.72
N GLU A 291 14.75 6.80 9.68
CA GLU A 291 14.62 5.35 9.83
C GLU A 291 14.06 4.98 11.22
N ALA A 292 14.53 5.63 12.29
CA ALA A 292 13.99 5.44 13.62
C ALA A 292 12.51 5.85 13.72
N HIS A 293 12.12 6.98 13.10
CA HIS A 293 10.73 7.40 13.00
C HIS A 293 9.87 6.34 12.29
N LEU A 294 10.34 5.80 11.17
CA LEU A 294 9.63 4.75 10.43
C LEU A 294 9.51 3.45 11.23
N THR A 295 10.48 3.14 12.07
CA THR A 295 10.43 1.99 12.98
C THR A 295 9.33 2.16 14.03
N ILE A 296 9.18 3.36 14.59
CA ILE A 296 8.09 3.69 15.51
C ILE A 296 6.74 3.61 14.81
N VAL A 297 6.66 4.07 13.55
CA VAL A 297 5.45 3.95 12.74
C VAL A 297 5.07 2.49 12.50
N LEU A 298 6.04 1.61 12.21
CA LEU A 298 5.79 0.18 12.05
C LEU A 298 5.22 -0.44 13.33
N ALA A 299 5.82 -0.17 14.49
CA ALA A 299 5.32 -0.65 15.77
C ALA A 299 3.89 -0.15 16.06
N ALA A 300 3.65 1.14 15.88
CA ALA A 300 2.35 1.74 16.10
C ALA A 300 1.29 1.15 15.14
N LEU A 301 1.67 0.89 13.88
CA LEU A 301 0.80 0.26 12.90
C LEU A 301 0.44 -1.17 13.30
N ALA A 302 1.41 -1.97 13.77
CA ALA A 302 1.19 -3.34 14.24
C ALA A 302 0.22 -3.37 15.43
N ILE A 303 0.47 -2.54 16.44
CA ILE A 303 -0.40 -2.43 17.62
C ILE A 303 -1.81 -1.99 17.20
N SER A 304 -1.91 -0.97 16.35
CA SER A 304 -3.21 -0.46 15.89
C SER A 304 -4.01 -1.51 15.12
N ARG A 305 -3.35 -2.25 14.22
CA ARG A 305 -4.03 -3.34 13.47
C ARG A 305 -4.44 -4.49 14.38
N LYS A 306 -3.61 -4.89 15.35
CA LYS A 306 -3.98 -5.89 16.36
C LYS A 306 -5.24 -5.46 17.11
N ILE A 307 -5.28 -4.22 17.58
CA ILE A 307 -6.45 -3.67 18.29
C ILE A 307 -7.68 -3.70 17.38
N GLU A 308 -7.59 -3.23 16.13
CA GLU A 308 -8.72 -3.25 15.20
C GLU A 308 -9.23 -4.66 14.92
N LEU A 309 -8.33 -5.62 14.69
CA LEU A 309 -8.71 -7.02 14.42
C LEU A 309 -9.39 -7.69 15.62
N GLN A 310 -8.93 -7.40 16.83
CA GLN A 310 -9.50 -8.00 18.03
C GLN A 310 -10.79 -7.32 18.52
N THR A 311 -10.91 -6.01 18.32
CA THR A 311 -12.03 -5.22 18.86
C THR A 311 -13.11 -4.89 17.84
N ASN A 312 -12.82 -5.00 16.54
CA ASN A 312 -13.64 -4.50 15.43
C ASN A 312 -13.90 -2.97 15.49
N LEU A 313 -13.09 -2.23 16.25
CA LEU A 313 -13.14 -0.77 16.32
C LEU A 313 -11.95 -0.19 15.55
N SER A 314 -12.16 0.90 14.82
CA SER A 314 -11.03 1.65 14.28
C SER A 314 -10.17 2.19 15.42
N ILE A 315 -8.84 2.30 15.21
CA ILE A 315 -7.93 2.85 16.25
C ILE A 315 -8.38 4.23 16.73
N LYS A 316 -8.96 5.03 15.86
CA LYS A 316 -9.51 6.35 16.21
C LYS A 316 -10.69 6.23 17.18
N GLN A 317 -11.61 5.27 16.95
CA GLN A 317 -12.75 5.01 17.85
C GLN A 317 -12.26 4.47 19.19
N PHE A 318 -11.31 3.54 19.15
CA PHE A 318 -10.69 2.97 20.35
C PHE A 318 -10.04 4.06 21.22
N VAL A 319 -9.19 4.91 20.64
CA VAL A 319 -8.57 6.02 21.36
C VAL A 319 -9.60 7.02 21.89
N LYS A 320 -10.66 7.31 21.10
CA LYS A 320 -11.74 8.21 21.54
C LYS A 320 -12.48 7.65 22.76
N LEU A 321 -12.67 6.32 22.81
CA LEU A 321 -13.33 5.64 23.92
C LEU A 321 -12.51 5.68 25.22
N LEU A 322 -11.18 5.50 25.10
CA LEU A 322 -10.29 5.45 26.27
C LEU A 322 -9.83 6.85 26.74
N ARG A 323 -9.82 7.85 25.89
CA ARG A 323 -9.28 9.18 26.19
C ARG A 323 -9.93 9.89 27.42
N PRO A 324 -11.23 9.72 27.72
CA PRO A 324 -11.84 10.33 28.91
C PRO A 324 -11.42 9.66 30.22
N ILE A 325 -10.92 8.42 30.16
CA ILE A 325 -10.53 7.62 31.33
C ILE A 325 -9.17 8.11 31.80
N ARG A 326 -9.12 8.73 32.98
CA ARG A 326 -7.91 9.34 33.53
C ARG A 326 -7.77 8.96 34.99
N SER A 327 -6.58 8.54 35.40
CA SER A 327 -6.19 8.52 36.80
C SER A 327 -5.79 9.94 37.24
N ALA A 328 -5.91 10.21 38.52
CA ALA A 328 -5.46 11.46 39.15
C ALA A 328 -4.54 11.16 40.33
N ILE A 329 -3.53 11.99 40.54
CA ILE A 329 -2.76 11.99 41.80
C ILE A 329 -3.42 13.01 42.70
N VAL A 330 -3.90 12.56 43.85
CA VAL A 330 -4.56 13.39 44.87
C VAL A 330 -3.65 13.46 46.10
N THR A 331 -3.35 14.67 46.57
CA THR A 331 -2.58 14.84 47.79
C THR A 331 -3.52 14.91 48.98
N ILE A 332 -3.44 13.95 49.90
CA ILE A 332 -4.23 13.89 51.11
C ILE A 332 -3.26 13.93 52.31
N ASN A 333 -3.35 14.94 53.14
CA ASN A 333 -2.48 15.14 54.32
C ASN A 333 -0.97 15.10 53.98
N GLY A 334 -0.57 15.65 52.83
CA GLY A 334 0.80 15.65 52.34
C GLY A 334 1.28 14.37 51.65
N ASN A 335 0.46 13.33 51.61
CA ASN A 335 0.75 12.07 50.90
C ASN A 335 0.07 12.04 49.54
N GLU A 336 0.80 11.63 48.51
CA GLU A 336 0.25 11.43 47.16
C GLU A 336 -0.44 10.06 47.06
N VAL A 337 -1.69 10.05 46.71
CA VAL A 337 -2.48 8.84 46.45
C VAL A 337 -2.93 8.82 45.00
N LEU A 338 -2.70 7.72 44.31
CA LEU A 338 -3.20 7.51 42.96
C LEU A 338 -4.69 7.14 43.02
N ALA A 339 -5.55 8.05 42.55
CA ALA A 339 -6.95 7.75 42.35
C ALA A 339 -7.14 7.10 40.96
N GLU A 340 -7.50 5.82 40.96
CA GLU A 340 -7.79 5.09 39.72
C GLU A 340 -9.21 5.38 39.23
N PRO A 341 -9.44 5.48 37.91
CA PRO A 341 -10.76 5.71 37.37
C PRO A 341 -11.61 4.46 37.46
N GLU A 342 -12.90 4.62 37.70
CA GLU A 342 -13.87 3.55 37.49
C GLU A 342 -14.02 3.30 35.98
N LEU A 343 -13.78 2.05 35.57
CA LEU A 343 -13.87 1.65 34.16
C LEU A 343 -15.34 1.31 33.81
N PRO A 344 -15.92 1.98 32.80
CA PRO A 344 -17.24 1.59 32.30
C PRO A 344 -17.25 0.10 31.88
N PRO A 345 -18.34 -0.65 32.09
CA PRO A 345 -18.42 -2.07 31.74
C PRO A 345 -18.07 -2.38 30.28
N SER A 346 -18.44 -1.48 29.35
CA SER A 346 -18.08 -1.59 27.94
C SER A 346 -16.57 -1.50 27.67
N VAL A 347 -15.86 -0.66 28.43
CA VAL A 347 -14.41 -0.54 28.33
C VAL A 347 -13.72 -1.75 28.94
N LEU A 348 -14.20 -2.22 30.09
CA LEU A 348 -13.68 -3.43 30.73
C LEU A 348 -13.81 -4.65 29.81
N ALA A 349 -14.96 -4.85 29.20
CA ALA A 349 -15.18 -5.90 28.21
C ALA A 349 -14.25 -5.79 27.00
N LEU A 350 -13.96 -4.58 26.55
CA LEU A 350 -13.04 -4.31 25.44
C LEU A 350 -11.59 -4.64 25.81
N LEU A 351 -11.15 -4.23 27.00
CA LEU A 351 -9.79 -4.53 27.50
C LEU A 351 -9.61 -6.03 27.73
N ASN A 352 -10.63 -6.72 28.22
CA ASN A 352 -10.60 -8.18 28.39
C ASN A 352 -10.43 -8.91 27.04
N LYS A 353 -11.05 -8.43 25.94
CA LYS A 353 -10.83 -8.98 24.59
C LYS A 353 -9.38 -8.84 24.14
N LEU A 354 -8.71 -7.76 24.49
CA LEU A 354 -7.31 -7.55 24.12
C LEU A 354 -6.37 -8.44 24.94
N ASN A 355 -6.71 -8.74 26.21
CA ASN A 355 -5.90 -9.56 27.10
C ASN A 355 -6.11 -11.07 26.86
N SER A 356 -7.28 -11.50 26.39
CA SER A 356 -7.59 -12.92 26.12
C SER A 356 -6.99 -13.47 24.82
N GLY A 357 -6.29 -12.66 24.08
CA GLY A 357 -5.59 -13.03 22.84
C GLY A 357 -4.11 -13.40 23.02
N HIS A 358 -3.71 -13.80 24.23
CA HIS A 358 -2.36 -14.31 24.54
C HIS A 358 -2.39 -15.81 24.79
#